data_f6daf32413c26e711baf1833df96d6a5
#
_entry.id   f6daf32413c26e711baf1833df96d6a5
#
_cell.length_a   1.000
_cell.length_b   1.000
_cell.length_c   1.000
_cell.angle_alpha   90.00
_cell.angle_beta   90.00
_cell.angle_gamma   90.00
#
_symmetry.space_group_name_H-M   'P 1'
#
loop_
_entity.id
_entity.type
_entity.pdbx_description
1 polymer ?
#
loop_
_entity_poly.entity_id
_entity_poly.type
_entity_poly.pdbx_seq_one_letter_code
_entity_poly.pdbx_strand_id
1 'polypeptide(L)'
;VIKNTYFLILFSLICGNLHANTLPEPTEELLYNLKQSMVKIGTTTKSGGHGFGTGIAVSKDQVVTNCHVLGNSNGVSISKWGTEYPVDSLQADWKHDLCILNVQYADLKPVILGDSSTLTYEQPIISISMPNDSPAPYVSLSTIKALYPLDGQGVIRSQAAFSIGASGSPVFDYEGKLIGISTFKSPGKKAYFYNMPINWVKDLLQTPLVKLNSVHGLPFWDASEEARPFFMQIVLPYQNNLWKDVEKIANNWIKEEPNNAEAWYYLGQAMQYLGNREASIKNYEKALSLHPNHPATLQAVALLAKKEGNLAQSDKLRLTLREINPALIEDLDALE
;
A
#
# COMPACT_ATOMS: atom_id res chain seq x y z
N VAL A 1 47.03 -11.58 22.28
CA VAL A 1 45.96 -12.49 22.75
C VAL A 1 44.70 -11.63 22.89
N ILE A 2 43.85 -11.63 21.89
CA ILE A 2 42.58 -10.90 21.91
C ILE A 2 41.50 -11.93 22.28
N LYS A 3 40.87 -11.72 23.45
CA LYS A 3 39.72 -12.52 23.89
C LYS A 3 38.48 -12.09 23.14
N ASN A 4 37.96 -12.96 22.29
CA ASN A 4 36.62 -12.85 21.71
C ASN A 4 35.60 -13.16 22.81
N THR A 5 34.88 -12.17 23.29
CA THR A 5 33.75 -12.32 24.17
C THR A 5 32.49 -12.45 23.29
N TYR A 6 32.03 -13.69 23.14
CA TYR A 6 30.72 -13.95 22.52
C TYR A 6 29.62 -13.64 23.49
N PHE A 7 28.81 -12.65 23.21
CA PHE A 7 27.59 -12.34 23.95
C PHE A 7 26.46 -13.24 23.41
N LEU A 8 26.18 -14.32 24.13
CA LEU A 8 25.03 -15.18 23.87
C LEU A 8 23.79 -14.52 24.49
N ILE A 9 22.93 -13.93 23.65
CA ILE A 9 21.57 -13.57 24.04
C ILE A 9 20.69 -14.81 23.91
N LEU A 10 20.31 -15.41 25.04
CA LEU A 10 19.29 -16.45 25.08
C LEU A 10 17.91 -15.81 24.82
N PHE A 11 17.42 -15.97 23.65
CA PHE A 11 15.98 -15.78 23.36
C PHE A 11 15.27 -17.10 23.64
N SER A 12 14.48 -17.14 24.72
CA SER A 12 13.59 -18.26 25.00
C SER A 12 12.48 -18.30 23.95
N LEU A 13 12.60 -19.23 23.01
CA LEU A 13 11.56 -19.55 22.02
C LEU A 13 10.44 -20.36 22.69
N ILE A 14 9.26 -19.77 22.77
CA ILE A 14 8.01 -20.53 22.88
C ILE A 14 7.77 -21.09 21.46
N CYS A 15 8.11 -22.35 21.24
CA CYS A 15 7.72 -23.10 20.04
C CYS A 15 6.21 -23.35 20.07
N GLY A 16 5.41 -22.40 19.62
CA GLY A 16 4.09 -22.69 19.08
C GLY A 16 4.27 -23.22 17.66
N ASN A 17 3.70 -24.39 17.34
CA ASN A 17 3.60 -24.88 15.98
C ASN A 17 2.69 -23.94 15.17
N LEU A 18 3.27 -22.86 14.65
CA LEU A 18 2.65 -22.05 13.61
C LEU A 18 2.82 -22.81 12.29
N HIS A 19 1.83 -23.63 11.96
CA HIS A 19 1.63 -23.98 10.55
C HIS A 19 1.40 -22.66 9.82
N ALA A 20 2.18 -22.37 8.80
CA ALA A 20 1.87 -21.32 7.85
C ALA A 20 0.49 -21.68 7.24
N ASN A 21 -0.57 -21.12 7.80
CA ASN A 21 -1.91 -21.18 7.23
C ASN A 21 -1.87 -20.26 6.01
N THR A 22 -1.40 -20.77 4.87
CA THR A 22 -1.66 -20.12 3.59
C THR A 22 -3.17 -20.10 3.43
N LEU A 23 -3.77 -18.91 3.52
CA LEU A 23 -5.19 -18.75 3.23
C LEU A 23 -5.45 -19.33 1.84
N PRO A 24 -6.52 -20.11 1.66
CA PRO A 24 -6.87 -20.64 0.34
C PRO A 24 -7.07 -19.48 -0.65
N GLU A 25 -6.66 -19.68 -1.90
CA GLU A 25 -6.89 -18.69 -2.95
C GLU A 25 -8.37 -18.34 -3.06
N PRO A 26 -8.70 -17.07 -3.41
CA PRO A 26 -10.07 -16.63 -3.57
C PRO A 26 -10.79 -17.47 -4.63
N THR A 27 -12.00 -17.91 -4.32
CA THR A 27 -12.83 -18.67 -5.28
C THR A 27 -13.29 -17.79 -6.44
N GLU A 28 -13.53 -18.38 -7.60
CA GLU A 28 -14.11 -17.69 -8.76
C GLU A 28 -15.46 -17.03 -8.43
N GLU A 29 -16.26 -17.67 -7.58
CA GLU A 29 -17.54 -17.11 -7.11
C GLU A 29 -17.33 -15.83 -6.29
N LEU A 30 -16.35 -15.81 -5.38
CA LEU A 30 -16.00 -14.61 -4.63
C LEU A 30 -15.57 -13.49 -5.57
N LEU A 31 -14.63 -13.79 -6.48
CA LEU A 31 -14.12 -12.81 -7.45
C LEU A 31 -15.23 -12.25 -8.34
N TYR A 32 -16.14 -13.11 -8.80
CA TYR A 32 -17.33 -12.69 -9.55
C TYR A 32 -18.22 -11.75 -8.73
N ASN A 33 -18.49 -12.12 -7.48
CA ASN A 33 -19.31 -11.31 -6.58
C ASN A 33 -18.73 -9.93 -6.29
N LEU A 34 -17.39 -9.82 -6.12
CA LEU A 34 -16.70 -8.55 -5.90
C LEU A 34 -16.80 -7.64 -7.14
N LYS A 35 -16.63 -8.20 -8.33
CA LYS A 35 -16.77 -7.46 -9.60
C LYS A 35 -18.16 -6.85 -9.78
N GLN A 36 -19.21 -7.46 -9.19
CA GLN A 36 -20.57 -6.94 -9.27
C GLN A 36 -20.75 -5.57 -8.59
N SER A 37 -19.89 -5.22 -7.64
CA SER A 37 -19.96 -3.96 -6.90
C SER A 37 -19.18 -2.82 -7.56
N MET A 38 -18.41 -3.11 -8.61
CA MET A 38 -17.61 -2.13 -9.33
C MET A 38 -18.43 -1.31 -10.32
N VAL A 39 -18.02 -0.08 -10.52
CA VAL A 39 -18.60 0.85 -11.52
C VAL A 39 -17.49 1.59 -12.25
N LYS A 40 -17.76 2.04 -13.47
CA LYS A 40 -16.93 3.02 -14.17
C LYS A 40 -17.38 4.44 -13.83
N ILE A 41 -16.42 5.33 -13.64
CA ILE A 41 -16.68 6.75 -13.44
C ILE A 41 -16.27 7.46 -14.72
N GLY A 42 -17.21 8.15 -15.33
CA GLY A 42 -17.00 9.03 -16.45
C GLY A 42 -17.02 10.48 -16.00
N THR A 43 -16.07 11.28 -16.45
CA THR A 43 -16.05 12.72 -16.20
C THR A 43 -15.93 13.50 -17.50
N THR A 44 -16.59 14.65 -17.58
CA THR A 44 -16.38 15.61 -18.65
C THR A 44 -15.55 16.75 -18.11
N THR A 45 -14.38 17.00 -18.70
CA THR A 45 -13.49 18.08 -18.26
C THR A 45 -14.04 19.45 -18.66
N LYS A 46 -13.55 20.51 -17.99
CA LYS A 46 -13.90 21.90 -18.32
C LYS A 46 -13.57 22.29 -19.75
N SER A 47 -12.61 21.62 -20.38
CA SER A 47 -12.21 21.80 -21.78
C SER A 47 -12.96 20.91 -22.78
N GLY A 48 -13.96 20.13 -22.34
CA GLY A 48 -14.75 19.23 -23.19
C GLY A 48 -14.12 17.85 -23.41
N GLY A 49 -12.97 17.54 -22.80
CA GLY A 49 -12.38 16.19 -22.83
C GLY A 49 -13.10 15.23 -21.89
N HIS A 50 -12.77 13.95 -22.00
CA HIS A 50 -13.29 12.89 -21.12
C HIS A 50 -12.21 12.39 -20.19
N GLY A 51 -12.55 12.22 -18.90
CA GLY A 51 -11.77 11.52 -17.89
C GLY A 51 -12.46 10.24 -17.47
N PHE A 52 -11.68 9.29 -16.95
CA PHE A 52 -12.18 8.00 -16.50
C PHE A 52 -11.54 7.60 -15.19
N GLY A 53 -12.30 6.87 -14.38
CA GLY A 53 -11.86 6.25 -13.14
C GLY A 53 -12.68 5.02 -12.83
N THR A 54 -12.32 4.38 -11.76
CA THR A 54 -13.03 3.24 -11.19
C THR A 54 -13.69 3.65 -9.88
N GLY A 55 -14.80 3.04 -9.54
CA GLY A 55 -15.45 3.19 -8.25
C GLY A 55 -15.97 1.86 -7.73
N ILE A 56 -16.21 1.83 -6.43
CA ILE A 56 -16.75 0.67 -5.73
C ILE A 56 -17.96 1.08 -4.88
N ALA A 57 -19.05 0.35 -5.01
CA ALA A 57 -20.27 0.61 -4.25
C ALA A 57 -20.09 0.24 -2.77
N VAL A 58 -20.29 1.18 -1.86
CA VAL A 58 -20.25 0.99 -0.40
C VAL A 58 -21.63 1.04 0.23
N SER A 59 -22.63 1.57 -0.49
CA SER A 59 -24.05 1.41 -0.22
C SER A 59 -24.82 1.23 -1.54
N LYS A 60 -26.16 1.17 -1.50
CA LYS A 60 -26.98 1.06 -2.70
C LYS A 60 -26.88 2.28 -3.63
N ASP A 61 -26.50 3.42 -3.10
CA ASP A 61 -26.47 4.74 -3.74
C ASP A 61 -25.17 5.52 -3.51
N GLN A 62 -24.15 4.90 -2.89
CA GLN A 62 -22.86 5.54 -2.63
C GLN A 62 -21.71 4.74 -3.24
N VAL A 63 -20.81 5.45 -3.92
CA VAL A 63 -19.63 4.90 -4.60
C VAL A 63 -18.38 5.62 -4.14
N VAL A 64 -17.39 4.87 -3.67
CA VAL A 64 -16.05 5.41 -3.35
C VAL A 64 -15.19 5.43 -4.61
N THR A 65 -14.43 6.51 -4.77
CA THR A 65 -13.40 6.71 -5.79
C THR A 65 -12.31 7.65 -5.29
N ASN A 66 -11.34 7.98 -6.12
CA ASN A 66 -10.39 9.05 -5.82
C ASN A 66 -10.93 10.42 -6.23
N CYS A 67 -10.62 11.45 -5.42
CA CYS A 67 -11.03 12.81 -5.70
C CYS A 67 -10.36 13.40 -6.96
N HIS A 68 -9.09 13.03 -7.24
CA HIS A 68 -8.38 13.51 -8.44
C HIS A 68 -9.07 13.10 -9.75
N VAL A 69 -9.85 12.00 -9.75
CA VAL A 69 -10.69 11.61 -10.90
C VAL A 69 -11.70 12.71 -11.25
N LEU A 70 -12.12 13.49 -10.24
CA LEU A 70 -13.11 14.56 -10.35
C LEU A 70 -12.47 15.94 -10.53
N GLY A 71 -11.17 16.07 -10.29
CA GLY A 71 -10.48 17.35 -10.01
C GLY A 71 -10.58 18.43 -11.10
N ASN A 72 -10.87 18.08 -12.34
CA ASN A 72 -11.04 19.01 -13.46
C ASN A 72 -12.34 18.77 -14.23
N SER A 73 -13.40 18.31 -13.56
CA SER A 73 -14.65 17.96 -14.22
C SER A 73 -15.72 19.04 -14.08
N ASN A 74 -16.57 19.13 -15.10
CA ASN A 74 -17.84 19.87 -15.06
C ASN A 74 -19.04 18.93 -14.90
N GLY A 75 -18.85 17.64 -15.09
CA GLY A 75 -19.90 16.61 -14.97
C GLY A 75 -19.29 15.27 -14.63
N VAL A 76 -20.03 14.52 -13.83
CA VAL A 76 -19.67 13.19 -13.37
C VAL A 76 -20.86 12.27 -13.59
N SER A 77 -20.63 11.11 -14.19
CA SER A 77 -21.60 10.03 -14.29
C SER A 77 -20.98 8.72 -13.84
N ILE A 78 -21.81 7.81 -13.39
CA ILE A 78 -21.43 6.43 -13.08
C ILE A 78 -22.06 5.52 -14.11
N SER A 79 -21.24 4.67 -14.72
CA SER A 79 -21.71 3.66 -15.67
C SER A 79 -21.58 2.26 -15.09
N LYS A 80 -22.67 1.50 -15.16
CA LYS A 80 -22.74 0.08 -14.78
C LYS A 80 -23.56 -0.69 -15.78
N TRP A 81 -22.95 -1.72 -16.39
CA TRP A 81 -23.61 -2.58 -17.38
C TRP A 81 -24.27 -1.81 -18.54
N GLY A 82 -23.66 -0.69 -18.94
CA GLY A 82 -24.17 0.17 -20.01
C GLY A 82 -25.27 1.15 -19.58
N THR A 83 -25.71 1.13 -18.32
CA THR A 83 -26.62 2.12 -17.75
C THR A 83 -25.82 3.22 -17.07
N GLU A 84 -26.15 4.49 -17.38
CA GLU A 84 -25.56 5.65 -16.72
C GLU A 84 -26.46 6.20 -15.62
N TYR A 85 -25.84 6.59 -14.50
CA TYR A 85 -26.49 7.16 -13.33
C TYR A 85 -25.88 8.53 -13.02
N PRO A 86 -26.71 9.56 -12.82
CA PRO A 86 -26.22 10.88 -12.44
C PRO A 86 -25.72 10.90 -11.00
N VAL A 87 -24.73 11.75 -10.76
CA VAL A 87 -24.19 12.04 -9.43
C VAL A 87 -24.60 13.48 -9.06
N ASP A 88 -25.17 13.69 -7.87
CA ASP A 88 -25.67 14.99 -7.43
C ASP A 88 -24.79 15.67 -6.38
N SER A 89 -24.18 14.88 -5.52
CA SER A 89 -23.41 15.33 -4.36
C SER A 89 -22.31 14.34 -4.02
N LEU A 90 -21.41 14.73 -3.12
CA LEU A 90 -20.32 13.88 -2.66
C LEU A 90 -19.92 14.22 -1.22
N GLN A 91 -19.21 13.30 -0.59
CA GLN A 91 -18.32 13.55 0.54
C GLN A 91 -16.89 13.55 0.02
N ALA A 92 -16.03 14.47 0.47
CA ALA A 92 -14.68 14.61 -0.07
C ALA A 92 -13.63 14.80 1.01
N ASP A 93 -12.61 13.98 0.95
CA ASP A 93 -11.34 14.15 1.63
C ASP A 93 -10.24 14.35 0.57
N TRP A 94 -10.04 15.58 0.18
CA TRP A 94 -9.06 15.94 -0.85
C TRP A 94 -7.62 15.64 -0.41
N LYS A 95 -7.34 15.77 0.89
CA LYS A 95 -6.00 15.49 1.42
C LYS A 95 -5.61 14.02 1.20
N HIS A 96 -6.53 13.09 1.47
CA HIS A 96 -6.29 11.66 1.31
C HIS A 96 -6.75 11.13 -0.05
N ASP A 97 -7.24 12.02 -0.92
CA ASP A 97 -7.70 11.69 -2.26
C ASP A 97 -8.85 10.66 -2.28
N LEU A 98 -9.77 10.78 -1.34
CA LEU A 98 -10.95 9.91 -1.23
C LEU A 98 -12.24 10.72 -1.40
N CYS A 99 -13.07 10.30 -2.34
CA CYS A 99 -14.38 10.87 -2.59
C CYS A 99 -15.46 9.77 -2.56
N ILE A 100 -16.62 10.07 -1.95
CA ILE A 100 -17.80 9.21 -1.95
C ILE A 100 -18.88 9.93 -2.74
N LEU A 101 -19.24 9.37 -3.88
CA LEU A 101 -20.24 9.94 -4.79
C LEU A 101 -21.63 9.47 -4.38
N ASN A 102 -22.60 10.38 -4.26
CA ASN A 102 -23.99 10.07 -4.08
C ASN A 102 -24.68 9.93 -5.44
N VAL A 103 -25.20 8.74 -5.71
CA VAL A 103 -25.65 8.31 -7.04
C VAL A 103 -27.18 8.22 -7.08
N GLN A 104 -27.80 8.97 -7.97
CA GLN A 104 -29.25 8.99 -8.06
C GLN A 104 -29.78 7.76 -8.80
N TYR A 105 -30.93 7.25 -8.34
CA TYR A 105 -31.69 6.17 -8.97
C TYR A 105 -30.91 4.83 -9.09
N ALA A 106 -29.81 4.69 -8.35
CA ALA A 106 -29.05 3.46 -8.37
C ALA A 106 -29.54 2.46 -7.31
N ASP A 107 -29.44 1.17 -7.62
CA ASP A 107 -29.57 0.07 -6.65
C ASP A 107 -28.34 -0.83 -6.81
N LEU A 108 -27.19 -0.30 -6.34
CA LEU A 108 -25.91 -0.95 -6.46
C LEU A 108 -25.76 -2.05 -5.41
N LYS A 109 -24.96 -3.06 -5.72
CA LYS A 109 -24.57 -4.10 -4.77
C LYS A 109 -23.39 -3.60 -3.92
N PRO A 110 -23.58 -3.32 -2.61
CA PRO A 110 -22.47 -2.83 -1.78
C PRO A 110 -21.50 -3.96 -1.41
N VAL A 111 -20.25 -3.59 -1.15
CA VAL A 111 -19.24 -4.47 -0.56
C VAL A 111 -19.27 -4.39 0.97
N ILE A 112 -18.67 -5.39 1.62
CA ILE A 112 -18.42 -5.37 3.06
C ILE A 112 -17.15 -4.56 3.32
N LEU A 113 -17.21 -3.55 4.19
CA LEU A 113 -16.05 -2.78 4.61
C LEU A 113 -15.26 -3.57 5.65
N GLY A 114 -13.97 -3.76 5.39
CA GLY A 114 -13.00 -4.37 6.29
C GLY A 114 -12.49 -3.40 7.35
N ASP A 115 -11.35 -3.72 7.94
CA ASP A 115 -10.65 -2.87 8.93
C ASP A 115 -9.17 -2.76 8.56
N SER A 116 -8.74 -1.56 8.16
CA SER A 116 -7.35 -1.33 7.78
C SER A 116 -6.38 -1.21 8.96
N SER A 117 -6.87 -1.13 10.20
CA SER A 117 -6.02 -1.09 11.40
C SER A 117 -5.41 -2.46 11.76
N THR A 118 -5.96 -3.54 11.22
CA THR A 118 -5.52 -4.92 11.49
C THR A 118 -4.60 -5.50 10.43
N LEU A 119 -4.30 -4.73 9.39
CA LEU A 119 -3.47 -5.17 8.28
C LEU A 119 -2.03 -5.46 8.69
N THR A 120 -1.42 -6.43 8.02
CA THR A 120 -0.04 -6.84 8.28
C THR A 120 0.79 -6.92 7.00
N TYR A 121 2.12 -6.88 7.15
CA TYR A 121 3.04 -7.14 6.04
C TYR A 121 2.81 -8.56 5.48
N GLU A 122 2.98 -8.70 4.16
CA GLU A 122 2.77 -9.93 3.40
C GLU A 122 1.36 -10.51 3.48
N GLN A 123 0.41 -9.81 4.09
CA GLN A 123 -1.00 -10.22 4.05
C GLN A 123 -1.47 -10.31 2.59
N PRO A 124 -2.07 -11.44 2.18
CA PRO A 124 -2.63 -11.60 0.84
C PRO A 124 -3.79 -10.66 0.59
N ILE A 125 -3.84 -10.09 -0.62
CA ILE A 125 -4.87 -9.14 -1.05
C ILE A 125 -5.34 -9.43 -2.48
N ILE A 126 -6.58 -9.04 -2.76
CA ILE A 126 -7.20 -9.04 -4.08
C ILE A 126 -7.33 -7.59 -4.53
N SER A 127 -6.68 -7.20 -5.61
CA SER A 127 -6.94 -5.92 -6.28
C SER A 127 -7.75 -6.17 -7.54
N ILE A 128 -8.83 -5.41 -7.73
CA ILE A 128 -9.65 -5.50 -8.94
C ILE A 128 -9.69 -4.13 -9.60
N SER A 129 -9.11 -4.01 -10.79
CA SER A 129 -9.03 -2.75 -11.52
C SER A 129 -9.83 -2.76 -12.81
N MET A 130 -10.28 -1.58 -13.26
CA MET A 130 -10.96 -1.38 -14.55
C MET A 130 -10.15 -0.38 -15.38
N PRO A 131 -9.05 -0.82 -16.04
CA PRO A 131 -8.30 0.04 -16.95
C PRO A 131 -9.17 0.57 -18.09
N ASN A 132 -8.82 1.74 -18.65
CA ASN A 132 -9.59 2.35 -19.72
C ASN A 132 -9.70 1.50 -20.98
N ASP A 133 -8.66 0.73 -21.29
CA ASP A 133 -8.51 -0.12 -22.46
C ASP A 133 -9.06 -1.55 -22.26
N SER A 134 -9.56 -1.87 -21.05
CA SER A 134 -10.10 -3.20 -20.77
C SER A 134 -11.62 -3.21 -20.78
N PRO A 135 -12.25 -4.16 -21.50
CA PRO A 135 -13.69 -4.35 -21.50
C PRO A 135 -14.21 -4.97 -20.20
N ALA A 136 -13.34 -5.57 -19.39
CA ALA A 136 -13.68 -6.27 -18.16
C ALA A 136 -12.71 -5.95 -17.01
N PRO A 137 -13.16 -6.06 -15.75
CA PRO A 137 -12.30 -5.90 -14.58
C PRO A 137 -11.16 -6.94 -14.57
N TYR A 138 -9.94 -6.47 -14.30
CA TYR A 138 -8.74 -7.29 -14.14
C TYR A 138 -8.49 -7.56 -12.66
N VAL A 139 -8.28 -8.84 -12.32
CA VAL A 139 -7.97 -9.29 -10.94
C VAL A 139 -6.46 -9.50 -10.82
N SER A 140 -5.87 -8.96 -9.77
CA SER A 140 -4.49 -9.20 -9.38
C SER A 140 -4.44 -9.69 -7.94
N LEU A 141 -3.89 -10.89 -7.72
CA LEU A 141 -3.56 -11.40 -6.40
C LEU A 141 -2.15 -10.92 -6.04
N SER A 142 -1.99 -10.42 -4.83
CA SER A 142 -0.75 -9.77 -4.39
C SER A 142 -0.64 -9.80 -2.87
N THR A 143 0.36 -9.10 -2.32
CA THR A 143 0.54 -8.93 -0.88
C THR A 143 0.81 -7.48 -0.49
N ILE A 144 0.57 -7.16 0.79
CA ILE A 144 0.94 -5.88 1.40
C ILE A 144 2.44 -5.86 1.64
N LYS A 145 3.15 -4.91 1.05
CA LYS A 145 4.61 -4.79 1.17
C LYS A 145 5.07 -3.79 2.23
N ALA A 146 4.24 -2.83 2.57
CA ALA A 146 4.48 -1.91 3.69
C ALA A 146 3.18 -1.23 4.13
N LEU A 147 3.19 -0.74 5.35
CA LEU A 147 2.13 0.06 5.95
C LEU A 147 2.77 1.32 6.52
N TYR A 148 2.49 2.48 5.91
CA TYR A 148 3.10 3.73 6.30
C TYR A 148 2.15 4.56 7.16
N PRO A 149 2.47 4.82 8.43
CA PRO A 149 1.64 5.66 9.30
C PRO A 149 1.45 7.05 8.67
N LEU A 150 0.21 7.49 8.56
CA LEU A 150 -0.17 8.83 8.14
C LEU A 150 -1.55 9.16 8.73
N ASP A 151 -1.67 10.29 9.42
CA ASP A 151 -2.93 10.78 9.98
C ASP A 151 -3.76 9.69 10.70
N GLY A 152 -3.10 8.89 11.53
CA GLY A 152 -3.72 7.84 12.36
C GLY A 152 -4.06 6.53 11.65
N GLN A 153 -3.78 6.40 10.34
CA GLN A 153 -3.99 5.18 9.56
C GLN A 153 -2.71 4.72 8.88
N GLY A 154 -2.71 3.51 8.31
CA GLY A 154 -1.59 2.97 7.54
C GLY A 154 -1.85 3.05 6.02
N VAL A 155 -1.13 3.93 5.29
CA VAL A 155 -1.13 3.91 3.83
C VAL A 155 -0.54 2.59 3.35
N ILE A 156 -1.29 1.87 2.51
CA ILE A 156 -0.96 0.52 2.10
C ILE A 156 -0.08 0.56 0.84
N ARG A 157 1.15 0.03 0.91
CA ARG A 157 1.94 -0.27 -0.28
C ARG A 157 1.74 -1.73 -0.67
N SER A 158 1.40 -1.99 -1.92
CA SER A 158 1.25 -3.34 -2.44
C SER A 158 2.07 -3.59 -3.71
N GLN A 159 2.13 -4.84 -4.16
CA GLN A 159 2.66 -5.20 -5.49
C GLN A 159 1.56 -5.25 -6.55
N ALA A 160 0.29 -5.06 -6.19
CA ALA A 160 -0.80 -5.04 -7.15
C ALA A 160 -0.65 -3.87 -8.12
N ALA A 161 -0.09 -4.14 -9.29
CA ALA A 161 0.10 -3.13 -10.32
C ALA A 161 -1.25 -2.69 -10.92
N PHE A 162 -1.38 -1.38 -11.14
CA PHE A 162 -2.52 -0.81 -11.82
C PHE A 162 -2.10 0.24 -12.84
N SER A 163 -2.97 0.49 -13.82
CA SER A 163 -2.72 1.40 -14.94
C SER A 163 -3.71 2.57 -14.95
N ILE A 164 -3.59 3.45 -15.94
CA ILE A 164 -4.49 4.60 -16.12
C ILE A 164 -5.95 4.14 -16.21
N GLY A 165 -6.83 4.82 -15.49
CA GLY A 165 -8.26 4.47 -15.35
C GLY A 165 -8.57 3.57 -14.13
N ALA A 166 -7.54 3.00 -13.50
CA ALA A 166 -7.72 2.19 -12.30
C ALA A 166 -7.77 3.00 -10.99
N SER A 167 -7.60 4.32 -11.03
CA SER A 167 -7.79 5.17 -9.84
C SER A 167 -9.18 4.96 -9.25
N GLY A 168 -9.25 4.71 -7.93
CA GLY A 168 -10.50 4.36 -7.23
C GLY A 168 -10.82 2.86 -7.22
N SER A 169 -9.93 2.01 -7.76
CA SER A 169 -10.09 0.56 -7.74
C SER A 169 -10.02 0.00 -6.33
N PRO A 170 -10.88 -1.00 -6.02
CA PRO A 170 -10.90 -1.62 -4.70
C PRO A 170 -9.73 -2.57 -4.47
N VAL A 171 -9.29 -2.62 -3.21
CA VAL A 171 -8.39 -3.65 -2.67
C VAL A 171 -9.12 -4.37 -1.54
N PHE A 172 -9.18 -5.70 -1.62
CA PHE A 172 -9.85 -6.56 -0.67
C PHE A 172 -8.86 -7.49 0.03
N ASP A 173 -9.23 -7.96 1.23
CA ASP A 173 -8.63 -9.15 1.81
C ASP A 173 -9.15 -10.42 1.11
N TYR A 174 -8.62 -11.59 1.47
CA TYR A 174 -9.04 -12.87 0.88
C TYR A 174 -10.43 -13.34 1.35
N GLU A 175 -11.03 -12.67 2.34
CA GLU A 175 -12.42 -12.86 2.73
C GLU A 175 -13.39 -11.99 1.91
N GLY A 176 -12.87 -11.11 1.05
CA GLY A 176 -13.66 -10.21 0.21
C GLY A 176 -14.12 -8.94 0.91
N LYS A 177 -13.50 -8.57 2.04
CA LYS A 177 -13.77 -7.29 2.72
C LYS A 177 -12.90 -6.21 2.08
N LEU A 178 -13.48 -5.05 1.78
CA LEU A 178 -12.78 -3.90 1.23
C LEU A 178 -11.84 -3.32 2.29
N ILE A 179 -10.53 -3.29 2.01
CA ILE A 179 -9.49 -2.81 2.94
C ILE A 179 -8.77 -1.56 2.46
N GLY A 180 -8.89 -1.23 1.16
CA GLY A 180 -8.25 -0.05 0.62
C GLY A 180 -8.75 0.34 -0.77
N ILE A 181 -8.34 1.54 -1.21
CA ILE A 181 -8.65 2.13 -2.51
C ILE A 181 -7.34 2.46 -3.23
N SER A 182 -7.12 1.88 -4.40
CA SER A 182 -5.94 2.14 -5.24
C SER A 182 -5.93 3.58 -5.72
N THR A 183 -4.85 4.30 -5.47
CA THR A 183 -4.84 5.75 -5.61
C THR A 183 -3.72 6.25 -6.52
N PHE A 184 -2.46 6.00 -6.20
CA PHE A 184 -1.33 6.51 -6.96
C PHE A 184 -0.17 5.51 -6.99
N LYS A 185 0.74 5.74 -7.94
CA LYS A 185 2.01 5.01 -8.03
C LYS A 185 3.18 5.97 -7.95
N SER A 186 4.28 5.53 -7.34
CA SER A 186 5.50 6.32 -7.33
C SER A 186 6.11 6.46 -8.73
N PRO A 187 6.81 7.55 -9.02
CA PRO A 187 7.76 7.60 -10.13
C PRO A 187 8.94 6.65 -9.87
N GLY A 188 9.75 6.41 -10.90
CA GLY A 188 10.98 5.66 -10.80
C GLY A 188 11.03 4.42 -11.69
N LYS A 189 12.15 3.68 -11.60
CA LYS A 189 12.39 2.47 -12.41
C LYS A 189 11.45 1.33 -12.03
N LYS A 190 11.14 1.21 -10.74
CA LYS A 190 10.18 0.24 -10.19
C LYS A 190 9.10 1.01 -9.44
N ALA A 191 7.91 1.05 -10.01
CA ALA A 191 6.79 1.75 -9.37
C ALA A 191 6.36 1.04 -8.09
N TYR A 192 6.09 1.82 -7.03
CA TYR A 192 5.38 1.40 -5.84
C TYR A 192 3.93 1.82 -5.96
N PHE A 193 3.02 0.94 -5.61
CA PHE A 193 1.57 1.15 -5.72
C PHE A 193 0.99 1.39 -4.34
N TYR A 194 0.29 2.51 -4.19
CA TYR A 194 -0.24 2.97 -2.91
C TYR A 194 -1.76 2.97 -2.92
N ASN A 195 -2.32 2.46 -1.83
CA ASN A 195 -3.75 2.34 -1.64
C ASN A 195 -4.13 3.03 -0.34
N MET A 196 -5.20 3.83 -0.38
CA MET A 196 -5.71 4.53 0.80
C MET A 196 -6.50 3.57 1.69
N PRO A 197 -6.24 3.59 3.01
CA PRO A 197 -6.87 2.65 3.94
C PRO A 197 -8.37 2.87 4.05
N ILE A 198 -9.13 1.78 4.18
CA ILE A 198 -10.60 1.81 4.23
C ILE A 198 -11.15 2.57 5.44
N ASN A 199 -10.40 2.67 6.54
CA ASN A 199 -10.88 3.38 7.72
C ASN A 199 -11.06 4.88 7.45
N TRP A 200 -10.25 5.51 6.59
CA TRP A 200 -10.53 6.88 6.13
C TRP A 200 -11.85 6.99 5.36
N VAL A 201 -12.23 5.96 4.60
CA VAL A 201 -13.54 5.93 3.93
C VAL A 201 -14.66 5.82 4.94
N LYS A 202 -14.51 5.01 6.01
CA LYS A 202 -15.50 4.91 7.08
C LYS A 202 -15.71 6.24 7.81
N ASP A 203 -14.61 6.96 8.06
CA ASP A 203 -14.67 8.29 8.68
C ASP A 203 -15.36 9.29 7.73
N LEU A 204 -15.01 9.24 6.44
CA LEU A 204 -15.59 10.11 5.42
C LEU A 204 -17.11 9.88 5.26
N LEU A 205 -17.60 8.65 5.38
CA LEU A 205 -19.03 8.33 5.35
C LEU A 205 -19.85 9.05 6.45
N GLN A 206 -19.20 9.51 7.52
CA GLN A 206 -19.85 10.25 8.60
C GLN A 206 -19.92 11.77 8.36
N THR A 207 -19.30 12.26 7.30
CA THR A 207 -19.26 13.70 6.98
C THR A 207 -20.48 14.13 6.17
N PRO A 208 -20.85 15.42 6.20
CA PRO A 208 -21.99 15.91 5.41
C PRO A 208 -21.69 15.87 3.91
N LEU A 209 -22.75 15.68 3.12
CA LEU A 209 -22.71 15.81 1.67
C LEU A 209 -22.45 17.26 1.25
N VAL A 210 -21.64 17.44 0.23
CA VAL A 210 -21.36 18.72 -0.42
C VAL A 210 -21.67 18.67 -1.92
N LYS A 211 -21.83 19.80 -2.57
CA LYS A 211 -22.06 19.88 -4.01
C LYS A 211 -20.81 19.47 -4.78
N LEU A 212 -20.98 18.86 -5.94
CA LEU A 212 -19.89 18.37 -6.80
C LEU A 212 -18.77 19.41 -7.08
N ASN A 213 -19.13 20.70 -7.14
CA ASN A 213 -18.19 21.78 -7.49
C ASN A 213 -17.70 22.59 -6.28
N SER A 214 -17.96 22.13 -5.06
CA SER A 214 -17.80 23.00 -3.88
C SER A 214 -16.42 22.95 -3.22
N VAL A 215 -15.62 21.92 -3.46
CA VAL A 215 -14.31 21.76 -2.80
C VAL A 215 -13.27 21.28 -3.80
N HIS A 216 -12.09 21.91 -3.75
CA HIS A 216 -10.90 21.49 -4.47
C HIS A 216 -9.70 21.57 -3.53
N GLY A 217 -8.83 20.60 -3.58
CA GLY A 217 -7.61 20.53 -2.80
C GLY A 217 -6.54 19.74 -3.55
N LEU A 218 -5.32 19.78 -3.04
CA LEU A 218 -4.23 18.92 -3.52
C LEU A 218 -4.09 17.75 -2.56
N PRO A 219 -4.04 16.51 -3.06
CA PRO A 219 -3.75 15.37 -2.24
C PRO A 219 -2.29 15.40 -1.74
N PHE A 220 -2.04 14.77 -0.59
CA PHE A 220 -0.71 14.77 0.03
C PHE A 220 0.39 14.25 -0.91
N TRP A 221 0.04 13.34 -1.81
CA TRP A 221 1.00 12.75 -2.74
C TRP A 221 1.34 13.67 -3.93
N ASP A 222 0.52 14.68 -4.22
CA ASP A 222 0.76 15.72 -5.25
C ASP A 222 1.34 17.02 -4.68
N ALA A 223 1.68 17.05 -3.40
CA ALA A 223 2.37 18.15 -2.75
C ALA A 223 3.80 18.33 -3.31
N SER A 224 4.46 19.46 -2.98
CA SER A 224 5.89 19.63 -3.29
C SER A 224 6.74 18.51 -2.67
N GLU A 225 7.90 18.21 -3.27
CA GLU A 225 8.72 17.08 -2.84
C GLU A 225 9.05 17.11 -1.34
N GLU A 226 9.36 18.30 -0.81
CA GLU A 226 9.70 18.48 0.60
C GLU A 226 8.49 18.36 1.55
N ALA A 227 7.27 18.56 1.03
CA ALA A 227 6.04 18.47 1.81
C ALA A 227 5.41 17.07 1.76
N ARG A 228 5.91 16.17 0.89
CA ARG A 228 5.43 14.78 0.83
C ARG A 228 5.88 14.00 2.06
N PRO A 229 5.14 12.96 2.47
CA PRO A 229 5.59 12.02 3.50
C PRO A 229 6.95 11.39 3.16
N PHE A 230 7.77 11.08 4.15
CA PHE A 230 9.10 10.51 3.97
C PHE A 230 9.13 9.22 3.14
N PHE A 231 8.12 8.37 3.30
CA PHE A 231 8.00 7.14 2.51
C PHE A 231 7.85 7.38 1.01
N MET A 232 7.49 8.59 0.59
CA MET A 232 7.46 9.00 -0.82
C MET A 232 8.78 9.65 -1.23
N GLN A 233 9.33 10.54 -0.38
CA GLN A 233 10.59 11.24 -0.64
C GLN A 233 11.75 10.26 -0.86
N ILE A 234 11.77 9.14 -0.12
CA ILE A 234 12.88 8.18 -0.12
C ILE A 234 12.95 7.31 -1.38
N VAL A 235 11.84 7.17 -2.14
CA VAL A 235 11.73 6.19 -3.24
C VAL A 235 12.74 6.44 -4.35
N LEU A 236 12.79 7.65 -4.90
CA LEU A 236 13.70 7.97 -6.02
C LEU A 236 15.17 7.94 -5.61
N PRO A 237 15.60 8.54 -4.49
CA PRO A 237 16.96 8.39 -4.01
C PRO A 237 17.36 6.92 -3.81
N TYR A 238 16.51 6.11 -3.20
CA TYR A 238 16.77 4.69 -2.97
C TYR A 238 16.95 3.91 -4.28
N GLN A 239 16.02 4.07 -5.24
CA GLN A 239 16.06 3.37 -6.53
C GLN A 239 17.22 3.81 -7.43
N ASN A 240 17.76 4.99 -7.22
CA ASN A 240 18.91 5.53 -7.96
C ASN A 240 20.23 5.38 -7.21
N ASN A 241 20.26 4.65 -6.09
CA ASN A 241 21.44 4.41 -5.27
C ASN A 241 22.12 5.71 -4.75
N LEU A 242 21.31 6.76 -4.53
CA LEU A 242 21.76 8.03 -3.97
C LEU A 242 21.82 7.92 -2.44
N TRP A 243 22.73 7.08 -1.95
CA TRP A 243 22.77 6.64 -0.54
C TRP A 243 22.95 7.77 0.46
N LYS A 244 23.62 8.87 0.08
CA LYS A 244 23.72 10.07 0.92
C LYS A 244 22.37 10.78 1.10
N ASP A 245 21.56 10.82 0.06
CA ASP A 245 20.21 11.40 0.12
C ASP A 245 19.28 10.48 0.92
N VAL A 246 19.39 9.15 0.72
CA VAL A 246 18.66 8.15 1.53
C VAL A 246 19.01 8.30 3.02
N GLU A 247 20.30 8.44 3.37
CA GLU A 247 20.77 8.70 4.74
C GLU A 247 20.11 9.95 5.33
N LYS A 248 20.15 11.06 4.58
CA LYS A 248 19.58 12.35 5.00
C LYS A 248 18.09 12.24 5.26
N ILE A 249 17.33 11.67 4.31
CA ILE A 249 15.88 11.52 4.43
C ILE A 249 15.53 10.58 5.58
N ALA A 250 16.18 9.42 5.70
CA ALA A 250 15.94 8.45 6.76
C ALA A 250 16.23 9.03 8.15
N ASN A 251 17.31 9.81 8.31
CA ASN A 251 17.59 10.49 9.57
C ASN A 251 16.52 11.52 9.95
N ASN A 252 15.99 12.27 8.99
CA ASN A 252 14.89 13.19 9.23
C ASN A 252 13.60 12.41 9.59
N TRP A 253 13.33 11.32 8.90
CA TRP A 253 12.18 10.45 9.17
C TRP A 253 12.24 9.88 10.60
N ILE A 254 13.40 9.38 11.03
CA ILE A 254 13.61 8.88 12.40
C ILE A 254 13.39 9.97 13.46
N LYS A 255 13.76 11.22 13.19
CA LYS A 255 13.52 12.33 14.13
C LYS A 255 12.04 12.58 14.37
N GLU A 256 11.22 12.50 13.33
CA GLU A 256 9.78 12.72 13.41
C GLU A 256 9.03 11.46 13.83
N GLU A 257 9.46 10.29 13.32
CA GLU A 257 8.81 9.00 13.56
C GLU A 257 9.81 7.97 14.11
N PRO A 258 10.31 8.09 15.34
CA PRO A 258 11.37 7.23 15.88
C PRO A 258 10.98 5.76 16.04
N ASN A 259 9.68 5.47 16.04
CA ASN A 259 9.13 4.11 16.15
C ASN A 259 8.72 3.50 14.80
N ASN A 260 9.06 4.14 13.68
CA ASN A 260 8.78 3.62 12.35
C ASN A 260 9.93 2.71 11.88
N ALA A 261 9.67 1.40 11.75
CA ALA A 261 10.67 0.41 11.37
C ALA A 261 11.24 0.64 9.96
N GLU A 262 10.44 1.17 9.03
CA GLU A 262 10.86 1.48 7.67
C GLU A 262 11.98 2.54 7.66
N ALA A 263 11.88 3.58 8.49
CA ALA A 263 12.89 4.62 8.56
C ALA A 263 14.27 4.06 8.97
N TRP A 264 14.28 3.17 9.96
CA TRP A 264 15.49 2.47 10.41
C TRP A 264 16.01 1.49 9.37
N TYR A 265 15.12 0.79 8.66
CA TYR A 265 15.50 -0.06 7.54
C TYR A 265 16.23 0.72 6.44
N TYR A 266 15.67 1.84 5.99
CA TYR A 266 16.31 2.66 4.95
C TYR A 266 17.63 3.28 5.41
N LEU A 267 17.75 3.66 6.69
CA LEU A 267 19.04 4.11 7.23
C LEU A 267 20.03 2.96 7.27
N GLY A 268 19.62 1.76 7.63
CA GLY A 268 20.44 0.55 7.57
C GLY A 268 20.98 0.26 6.18
N GLN A 269 20.11 0.37 5.15
CA GLN A 269 20.50 0.25 3.74
C GLN A 269 21.53 1.31 3.35
N ALA A 270 21.27 2.57 3.67
CA ALA A 270 22.22 3.66 3.36
C ALA A 270 23.59 3.42 4.00
N MET A 271 23.64 3.06 5.28
CA MET A 271 24.88 2.75 5.99
C MET A 271 25.63 1.58 5.36
N GLN A 272 24.91 0.52 4.96
CA GLN A 272 25.50 -0.64 4.29
C GLN A 272 26.21 -0.27 3.01
N TYR A 273 25.55 0.49 2.15
CA TYR A 273 26.11 0.88 0.84
C TYR A 273 27.13 2.01 0.93
N LEU A 274 27.11 2.81 1.98
CA LEU A 274 28.16 3.80 2.31
C LEU A 274 29.39 3.16 2.99
N GLY A 275 29.38 1.84 3.24
CA GLY A 275 30.49 1.10 3.83
C GLY A 275 30.57 1.16 5.35
N ASN A 276 29.58 1.73 6.03
CA ASN A 276 29.52 1.75 7.49
C ASN A 276 28.75 0.54 8.02
N ARG A 277 29.44 -0.62 8.04
CA ARG A 277 28.84 -1.90 8.44
C ARG A 277 28.25 -1.91 9.85
N GLU A 278 28.97 -1.35 10.81
CA GLU A 278 28.53 -1.35 12.23
C GLU A 278 27.22 -0.57 12.38
N ALA A 279 27.15 0.63 11.80
CA ALA A 279 25.91 1.42 11.80
C ALA A 279 24.79 0.72 11.07
N SER A 280 25.06 0.03 9.95
CA SER A 280 24.07 -0.72 9.20
C SER A 280 23.40 -1.80 10.07
N ILE A 281 24.19 -2.65 10.73
CA ILE A 281 23.68 -3.71 11.62
C ILE A 281 22.84 -3.12 12.74
N LYS A 282 23.32 -2.09 13.42
CA LYS A 282 22.61 -1.42 14.50
C LYS A 282 21.24 -0.87 14.06
N ASN A 283 21.17 -0.30 12.88
CA ASN A 283 19.91 0.22 12.34
C ASN A 283 18.94 -0.90 11.95
N TYR A 284 19.43 -2.01 11.37
CA TYR A 284 18.59 -3.19 11.11
C TYR A 284 18.08 -3.84 12.39
N GLU A 285 18.92 -3.97 13.43
CA GLU A 285 18.51 -4.45 14.73
C GLU A 285 17.40 -3.56 15.32
N LYS A 286 17.53 -2.24 15.18
CA LYS A 286 16.51 -1.31 15.63
C LYS A 286 15.20 -1.50 14.84
N ALA A 287 15.27 -1.63 13.52
CA ALA A 287 14.09 -1.92 12.69
C ALA A 287 13.39 -3.21 13.14
N LEU A 288 14.14 -4.30 13.36
CA LEU A 288 13.59 -5.57 13.83
C LEU A 288 13.11 -5.53 15.28
N SER A 289 13.66 -4.67 16.14
CA SER A 289 13.14 -4.46 17.50
C SER A 289 11.76 -3.78 17.50
N LEU A 290 11.49 -2.94 16.49
CA LEU A 290 10.21 -2.26 16.30
C LEU A 290 9.20 -3.15 15.57
N HIS A 291 9.67 -3.92 14.60
CA HIS A 291 8.86 -4.85 13.82
C HIS A 291 9.64 -6.16 13.57
N PRO A 292 9.51 -7.19 14.44
CA PRO A 292 10.31 -8.42 14.38
C PRO A 292 10.19 -9.18 13.05
N ASN A 293 9.04 -9.10 12.40
CA ASN A 293 8.76 -9.75 11.12
C ASN A 293 8.83 -8.76 9.92
N HIS A 294 9.67 -7.73 9.99
CA HIS A 294 9.86 -6.79 8.88
C HIS A 294 10.57 -7.46 7.70
N PRO A 295 9.88 -7.81 6.60
CA PRO A 295 10.43 -8.72 5.58
C PRO A 295 11.68 -8.17 4.91
N ALA A 296 11.66 -6.88 4.51
CA ALA A 296 12.79 -6.25 3.84
C ALA A 296 14.05 -6.20 4.73
N THR A 297 13.89 -5.99 6.04
CA THR A 297 15.02 -6.02 6.98
C THR A 297 15.55 -7.43 7.18
N LEU A 298 14.66 -8.42 7.32
CA LEU A 298 15.07 -9.83 7.43
C LEU A 298 15.85 -10.28 6.20
N GLN A 299 15.41 -9.92 4.99
CA GLN A 299 16.12 -10.20 3.74
C GLN A 299 17.50 -9.52 3.72
N ALA A 300 17.59 -8.22 4.08
CA ALA A 300 18.86 -7.49 4.09
C ALA A 300 19.86 -8.11 5.06
N VAL A 301 19.42 -8.50 6.26
CA VAL A 301 20.29 -9.14 7.26
C VAL A 301 20.69 -10.56 6.83
N ALA A 302 19.80 -11.32 6.20
CA ALA A 302 20.11 -12.66 5.67
C ALA A 302 21.20 -12.61 4.60
N LEU A 303 21.08 -11.67 3.64
CA LEU A 303 22.11 -11.43 2.61
C LEU A 303 23.44 -10.99 3.21
N LEU A 304 23.42 -10.09 4.19
CA LEU A 304 24.62 -9.62 4.87
C LEU A 304 25.32 -10.78 5.60
N ALA A 305 24.55 -11.58 6.34
CA ALA A 305 25.07 -12.75 7.05
C ALA A 305 25.69 -13.78 6.08
N LYS A 306 25.04 -14.05 4.94
CA LYS A 306 25.57 -14.95 3.90
C LYS A 306 26.89 -14.43 3.33
N LYS A 307 26.94 -13.13 2.97
CA LYS A 307 28.15 -12.47 2.45
C LYS A 307 29.33 -12.54 3.43
N GLU A 308 29.06 -12.58 4.71
CA GLU A 308 30.06 -12.67 5.78
C GLU A 308 30.42 -14.13 6.16
N GLY A 309 29.85 -15.10 5.48
CA GLY A 309 30.08 -16.53 5.76
C GLY A 309 29.32 -17.05 7.01
N ASN A 310 28.45 -16.23 7.62
CA ASN A 310 27.60 -16.67 8.72
C ASN A 310 26.34 -17.38 8.19
N LEU A 311 26.54 -18.56 7.60
CA LEU A 311 25.49 -19.33 6.98
C LEU A 311 24.39 -19.73 7.96
N ALA A 312 24.75 -20.07 9.20
CA ALA A 312 23.77 -20.45 10.21
C ALA A 312 22.77 -19.33 10.52
N GLN A 313 23.22 -18.08 10.60
CA GLN A 313 22.33 -16.93 10.79
C GLN A 313 21.49 -16.68 9.53
N SER A 314 22.09 -16.75 8.35
CA SER A 314 21.37 -16.60 7.08
C SER A 314 20.24 -17.63 6.95
N ASP A 315 20.53 -18.91 7.21
CA ASP A 315 19.55 -19.99 7.12
C ASP A 315 18.41 -19.82 8.12
N LYS A 316 18.71 -19.38 9.34
CA LYS A 316 17.68 -19.08 10.34
C LYS A 316 16.73 -17.99 9.87
N LEU A 317 17.26 -16.90 9.30
CA LEU A 317 16.45 -15.79 8.79
C LEU A 317 15.62 -16.21 7.56
N ARG A 318 16.17 -17.06 6.69
CA ARG A 318 15.46 -17.66 5.56
C ARG A 318 14.28 -18.53 6.02
N LEU A 319 14.42 -19.26 7.10
CA LEU A 319 13.28 -20.01 7.68
C LEU A 319 12.19 -19.04 8.16
N THR A 320 12.55 -17.99 8.87
CA THR A 320 11.57 -16.96 9.32
C THR A 320 10.86 -16.31 8.12
N LEU A 321 11.60 -15.94 7.07
CA LEU A 321 11.00 -15.37 5.85
C LEU A 321 10.03 -16.35 5.18
N ARG A 322 10.37 -17.65 5.13
CA ARG A 322 9.49 -18.70 4.58
C ARG A 322 8.20 -18.86 5.38
N GLU A 323 8.28 -18.72 6.71
CA GLU A 323 7.10 -18.76 7.60
C GLU A 323 6.18 -17.56 7.39
N ILE A 324 6.74 -16.37 7.09
CA ILE A 324 5.97 -15.15 6.77
C ILE A 324 5.29 -15.31 5.40
N ASN A 325 6.07 -15.59 4.37
CA ASN A 325 5.60 -15.81 3.01
C ASN A 325 6.67 -16.56 2.20
N PRO A 326 6.40 -17.79 1.72
CA PRO A 326 7.36 -18.58 0.93
C PRO A 326 7.93 -17.85 -0.29
N ALA A 327 7.17 -16.97 -0.94
CA ALA A 327 7.62 -16.18 -2.09
C ALA A 327 8.79 -15.23 -1.76
N LEU A 328 8.97 -14.84 -0.48
CA LEU A 328 10.10 -14.03 -0.04
C LEU A 328 11.46 -14.72 -0.22
N ILE A 329 11.46 -16.05 -0.28
CA ILE A 329 12.69 -16.82 -0.54
C ILE A 329 13.07 -16.71 -2.01
N GLU A 330 12.12 -16.77 -2.93
CA GLU A 330 12.37 -16.57 -4.36
C GLU A 330 12.90 -15.15 -4.63
N ASP A 331 12.31 -14.15 -3.99
CA ASP A 331 12.77 -12.76 -4.04
C ASP A 331 14.21 -12.64 -3.50
N LEU A 332 14.52 -13.33 -2.39
CA LEU A 332 15.86 -13.32 -1.77
C LEU A 332 16.89 -14.00 -2.67
N ASP A 333 16.58 -15.17 -3.26
CA ASP A 333 17.45 -15.91 -4.16
C ASP A 333 17.75 -15.11 -5.45
N ALA A 334 16.83 -14.28 -5.90
CA ALA A 334 17.03 -13.37 -7.03
C ALA A 334 17.98 -12.20 -6.74
N LEU A 335 18.26 -11.92 -5.46
CA LEU A 335 19.19 -10.87 -5.01
C LEU A 335 20.60 -11.40 -4.72
N GLU A 336 20.78 -12.72 -4.63
CA GLU A 336 22.04 -13.41 -4.40
C GLU A 336 22.86 -13.59 -5.67
#